data_ed6afc8d0f18c0285963c9718b9440c0
#
_entry.id   ed6afc8d0f18c0285963c9718b9440c0
#
_cell.length_a   1.000
_cell.length_b   1.000
_cell.length_c   1.000
_cell.angle_alpha   90.00
_cell.angle_beta   90.00
_cell.angle_gamma   90.00
#
_symmetry.space_group_name_H-M   'P 1'
#
loop_
_entity.id
_entity.type
_entity.pdbx_description
1 polymer ?
#
loop_
_entity_poly.entity_id
_entity_poly.type
_entity_poly.pdbx_seq_one_letter_code
_entity_poly.pdbx_strand_id
1 'polypeptide(L)'
;MIRLQEWIHRFEVGEGTRTVRWVLAILALLALTAVYDLREYRNFSTAEAMDAAQLARNIAAGKGYTTEFIRPLSIHLVEQHQIKLRQRTNDFALLKSPHPDLANPPVYPVLLAGLMKVLPFEWEIPGGIVFLRYQPEVLIAFFNQALFFAAILAVFRLGRRLFDAAVAWISTLVLAGSELFWRFSVSGLSTMLTVVIYLALVWCLVLMEQCSRESRRSGAWFAGMSLLAGGLVGLGALTRYSFGWLIVPVLAFFSLYFAQRRVVLCLVALLAFVAVLAPWSARNYNWSGTLLGTAGYAVVEDTPQFPGDQLERTLQPDFSEVVLDDYLRKLVVNTADLFQNELPKLGGSWITGFFLVGLLVPFVNQALGRLRMFLLVSLLVLAVVQALGRTHLSTDSPEVNSENVLILLAPLIFIYGAGMYSLLSDQLNLPFPQLRQLVAGIFVLVSCAPMIFTLLPPREFPLAYPPYFPPWIQQFGRWMDERELVMSDMPWAMAWYGRRQSVWTTLNVQDQKGHDDFFTVNDLRKPIHGLYLTTLTLDARFYSQMLRGREGTWERFLLDGLVTTNGLPAGFPLKHVPTGQYLDRGQLFLTDWPRWGKGRTEPTR
;
A
#
# COMPACT_ATOMS: atom_id res chain seq x y z
N MET A 1 -35.15 17.34 40.78
CA MET A 1 -35.53 18.31 39.72
C MET A 1 -34.42 19.30 39.38
N ILE A 2 -33.68 19.85 40.35
CA ILE A 2 -32.60 20.84 40.13
C ILE A 2 -31.51 20.31 39.16
N ARG A 3 -31.07 19.06 39.27
CA ARG A 3 -30.07 18.47 38.38
C ARG A 3 -30.53 18.36 36.90
N LEU A 4 -31.80 18.12 36.64
CA LEU A 4 -32.35 18.01 35.30
C LEU A 4 -32.44 19.40 34.64
N GLN A 5 -32.81 20.43 35.37
CA GLN A 5 -32.83 21.82 34.89
C GLN A 5 -31.41 22.36 34.64
N GLU A 6 -30.42 22.01 35.49
CA GLU A 6 -29.04 22.35 35.24
C GLU A 6 -28.49 21.65 33.99
N TRP A 7 -28.87 20.39 33.75
CA TRP A 7 -28.52 19.67 32.53
C TRP A 7 -29.17 20.32 31.29
N ILE A 8 -30.45 20.64 31.32
CA ILE A 8 -31.18 21.33 30.26
C ILE A 8 -30.53 22.68 29.96
N HIS A 9 -30.22 23.47 31.02
CA HIS A 9 -29.58 24.77 30.86
C HIS A 9 -28.15 24.67 30.28
N ARG A 10 -27.34 23.68 30.65
CA ARG A 10 -26.04 23.40 30.03
C ARG A 10 -26.18 22.99 28.56
N PHE A 11 -27.27 22.29 28.23
CA PHE A 11 -27.58 21.95 26.82
C PHE A 11 -28.03 23.17 26.02
N GLU A 12 -28.76 24.11 26.62
CA GLU A 12 -29.23 25.34 25.94
C GLU A 12 -28.14 26.39 25.77
N VAL A 13 -27.20 26.52 26.69
CA VAL A 13 -26.18 27.61 26.76
C VAL A 13 -24.88 27.27 25.98
N GLY A 14 -24.87 26.24 25.14
CA GLY A 14 -23.80 26.08 24.11
C GLY A 14 -22.72 25.03 24.40
N GLU A 15 -22.38 24.69 25.63
CA GLU A 15 -21.42 23.60 25.90
C GLU A 15 -22.03 22.22 25.64
N GLY A 16 -23.29 22.04 25.97
CA GLY A 16 -24.02 20.81 25.72
C GLY A 16 -24.24 20.52 24.26
N THR A 17 -24.59 21.54 23.46
CA THR A 17 -24.76 21.39 22.01
C THR A 17 -23.45 20.95 21.31
N ARG A 18 -22.31 21.41 21.80
CA ARG A 18 -21.00 21.00 21.29
C ARG A 18 -20.73 19.52 21.58
N THR A 19 -21.01 19.08 22.80
CA THR A 19 -20.84 17.66 23.20
C THR A 19 -21.76 16.76 22.40
N VAL A 20 -23.05 17.13 22.25
CA VAL A 20 -24.01 16.37 21.44
C VAL A 20 -23.56 16.26 19.99
N ARG A 21 -23.06 17.33 19.36
CA ARG A 21 -22.52 17.27 17.99
C ARG A 21 -21.37 16.29 17.85
N TRP A 22 -20.43 16.25 18.83
CA TRP A 22 -19.32 15.30 18.80
C TRP A 22 -19.80 13.86 19.00
N VAL A 23 -20.73 13.63 19.93
CA VAL A 23 -21.31 12.30 20.14
C VAL A 23 -22.03 11.81 18.89
N LEU A 24 -22.85 12.65 18.28
CA LEU A 24 -23.56 12.32 17.03
C LEU A 24 -22.57 12.05 15.87
N ALA A 25 -21.52 12.85 15.74
CA ALA A 25 -20.49 12.64 14.72
C ALA A 25 -19.76 11.30 14.92
N ILE A 26 -19.41 10.95 16.16
CA ILE A 26 -18.78 9.67 16.48
C ILE A 26 -19.72 8.50 16.19
N LEU A 27 -20.98 8.59 16.63
CA LEU A 27 -21.98 7.55 16.36
C LEU A 27 -22.26 7.37 14.87
N ALA A 28 -22.35 8.48 14.11
CA ALA A 28 -22.52 8.44 12.66
C ALA A 28 -21.31 7.79 11.98
N LEU A 29 -20.07 8.11 12.43
CA LEU A 29 -18.86 7.51 11.89
C LEU A 29 -18.79 6.01 12.20
N LEU A 30 -19.13 5.59 13.42
CA LEU A 30 -19.18 4.16 13.81
C LEU A 30 -20.27 3.41 13.03
N ALA A 31 -21.43 4.02 12.82
CA ALA A 31 -22.50 3.43 12.01
C ALA A 31 -22.07 3.29 10.53
N LEU A 32 -21.41 4.31 9.98
CA LEU A 32 -20.86 4.27 8.63
C LEU A 32 -19.80 3.16 8.50
N THR A 33 -18.92 3.01 9.51
CA THR A 33 -17.93 1.93 9.59
C THR A 33 -18.61 0.57 9.54
N ALA A 34 -19.59 0.35 10.40
CA ALA A 34 -20.30 -0.92 10.44
C ALA A 34 -21.01 -1.24 9.12
N VAL A 35 -21.66 -0.24 8.49
CA VAL A 35 -22.32 -0.42 7.20
C VAL A 35 -21.31 -0.71 6.10
N TYR A 36 -20.17 0.00 6.09
CA TYR A 36 -19.13 -0.20 5.10
C TYR A 36 -18.50 -1.60 5.23
N ASP A 37 -18.12 -1.99 6.45
CA ASP A 37 -17.50 -3.29 6.70
C ASP A 37 -18.45 -4.47 6.43
N LEU A 38 -19.74 -4.28 6.67
CA LEU A 38 -20.73 -5.31 6.36
C LEU A 38 -20.95 -5.48 4.85
N ARG A 39 -20.83 -4.40 4.07
CA ARG A 39 -21.16 -4.39 2.64
C ARG A 39 -19.96 -4.53 1.71
N GLU A 40 -18.86 -3.86 2.01
CA GLU A 40 -17.76 -3.67 1.07
C GLU A 40 -16.46 -4.38 1.49
N TYR A 41 -16.34 -4.81 2.75
CA TYR A 41 -15.14 -5.50 3.19
C TYR A 41 -15.01 -6.89 2.54
N ARG A 42 -13.89 -7.12 1.82
CA ARG A 42 -13.66 -8.32 1.00
C ARG A 42 -12.36 -9.06 1.32
N ASN A 43 -11.76 -8.88 2.46
CA ASN A 43 -10.39 -9.31 2.78
C ASN A 43 -9.32 -8.56 1.93
N PHE A 44 -8.07 -8.96 2.02
CA PHE A 44 -7.01 -8.30 1.26
C PHE A 44 -7.07 -8.67 -0.22
N SER A 45 -6.97 -7.68 -1.09
CA SER A 45 -6.96 -7.84 -2.54
C SER A 45 -5.60 -7.57 -3.16
N THR A 46 -4.65 -7.00 -2.39
CA THR A 46 -3.34 -6.57 -2.89
C THR A 46 -2.22 -7.47 -2.41
N ALA A 47 -1.24 -7.70 -3.28
CA ALA A 47 -0.04 -8.49 -2.97
C ALA A 47 0.73 -7.88 -1.80
N GLU A 48 0.88 -6.55 -1.77
CA GLU A 48 1.68 -5.84 -0.76
C GLU A 48 1.05 -5.91 0.64
N ALA A 49 -0.28 -5.94 0.74
CA ALA A 49 -0.95 -6.08 2.04
C ALA A 49 -0.66 -7.45 2.66
N MET A 50 -0.76 -8.52 1.86
CA MET A 50 -0.45 -9.87 2.30
C MET A 50 1.04 -10.05 2.61
N ASP A 51 1.91 -9.44 1.78
CA ASP A 51 3.37 -9.47 1.97
C ASP A 51 3.76 -8.76 3.28
N ALA A 52 3.26 -7.55 3.53
CA ALA A 52 3.50 -6.84 4.79
C ALA A 52 2.96 -7.60 6.01
N ALA A 53 1.80 -8.24 5.88
CA ALA A 53 1.17 -8.99 6.95
C ALA A 53 1.94 -10.30 7.27
N GLN A 54 2.44 -11.03 6.24
CA GLN A 54 3.26 -12.23 6.48
C GLN A 54 4.62 -11.88 7.12
N LEU A 55 5.25 -10.75 6.72
CA LEU A 55 6.45 -10.24 7.38
C LEU A 55 6.20 -9.94 8.86
N ALA A 56 5.08 -9.26 9.16
CA ALA A 56 4.68 -8.98 10.53
C ALA A 56 4.52 -10.26 11.36
N ARG A 57 3.93 -11.30 10.78
CA ARG A 57 3.81 -12.62 11.42
C ARG A 57 5.16 -13.24 11.71
N ASN A 58 6.11 -13.18 10.76
CA ASN A 58 7.47 -13.70 10.96
C ASN A 58 8.20 -12.94 12.08
N ILE A 59 8.08 -11.60 12.12
CA ILE A 59 8.63 -10.78 13.20
C ILE A 59 7.99 -11.16 14.56
N ALA A 60 6.67 -11.29 14.61
CA ALA A 60 5.95 -11.67 15.82
C ALA A 60 6.34 -13.05 16.33
N ALA A 61 6.62 -14.00 15.42
CA ALA A 61 7.10 -15.34 15.71
C ALA A 61 8.60 -15.42 16.05
N GLY A 62 9.32 -14.29 16.05
CA GLY A 62 10.76 -14.25 16.37
C GLY A 62 11.68 -14.71 15.23
N LYS A 63 11.16 -14.90 14.01
CA LYS A 63 11.96 -15.28 12.83
C LYS A 63 12.79 -14.11 12.25
N GLY A 64 12.71 -12.91 12.85
CA GLY A 64 13.36 -11.70 12.36
C GLY A 64 12.64 -11.10 11.15
N TYR A 65 13.32 -10.20 10.43
CA TYR A 65 12.78 -9.55 9.22
C TYR A 65 13.05 -10.43 8.00
N THR A 66 12.32 -11.52 7.91
CA THR A 66 12.43 -12.56 6.88
C THR A 66 11.11 -12.77 6.18
N THR A 67 11.15 -13.12 4.89
CA THR A 67 9.98 -13.33 4.07
C THR A 67 9.75 -14.80 3.71
N GLU A 68 8.50 -15.19 3.61
CA GLU A 68 8.04 -16.43 2.99
C GLU A 68 7.68 -16.21 1.51
N PHE A 69 7.55 -14.95 1.06
CA PHE A 69 7.40 -14.59 -0.34
C PHE A 69 8.76 -14.23 -0.96
N ILE A 70 9.28 -15.09 -1.82
CA ILE A 70 10.59 -14.95 -2.44
C ILE A 70 10.43 -14.45 -3.88
N ARG A 71 11.02 -13.30 -4.15
CA ARG A 71 11.14 -12.74 -5.50
C ARG A 71 12.43 -13.24 -6.15
N PRO A 72 12.41 -13.77 -7.39
CA PRO A 72 13.64 -14.14 -8.12
C PRO A 72 14.70 -13.02 -8.16
N LEU A 73 14.30 -11.78 -8.37
CA LEU A 73 15.19 -10.62 -8.31
C LEU A 73 15.93 -10.51 -6.96
N SER A 74 15.26 -10.82 -5.84
CA SER A 74 15.91 -10.76 -4.53
C SER A 74 17.00 -11.83 -4.39
N ILE A 75 16.79 -13.01 -4.98
CA ILE A 75 17.81 -14.07 -5.04
C ILE A 75 19.03 -13.57 -5.81
N HIS A 76 18.78 -13.02 -7.00
CA HIS A 76 19.85 -12.45 -7.85
C HIS A 76 20.69 -11.41 -7.10
N LEU A 77 20.06 -10.43 -6.43
CA LEU A 77 20.77 -9.38 -5.71
C LEU A 77 21.64 -9.92 -4.58
N VAL A 78 21.12 -10.85 -3.79
CA VAL A 78 21.87 -11.48 -2.69
C VAL A 78 23.05 -12.27 -3.25
N GLU A 79 22.86 -13.07 -4.30
CA GLU A 79 23.93 -13.86 -4.93
C GLU A 79 25.02 -12.97 -5.52
N GLN A 80 24.67 -11.95 -6.29
CA GLN A 80 25.62 -11.02 -6.88
C GLN A 80 26.46 -10.31 -5.82
N HIS A 81 25.84 -9.93 -4.70
CA HIS A 81 26.57 -9.30 -3.60
C HIS A 81 27.55 -10.26 -2.94
N GLN A 82 27.16 -11.52 -2.70
CA GLN A 82 28.03 -12.55 -2.13
C GLN A 82 29.20 -12.90 -3.06
N ILE A 83 28.98 -12.99 -4.37
CA ILE A 83 30.01 -13.20 -5.36
C ILE A 83 31.05 -12.06 -5.32
N LYS A 84 30.57 -10.79 -5.25
CA LYS A 84 31.44 -9.60 -5.14
C LYS A 84 32.27 -9.61 -3.86
N LEU A 85 31.74 -10.09 -2.75
CA LEU A 85 32.45 -10.21 -1.49
C LEU A 85 33.41 -11.42 -1.44
N ARG A 86 33.52 -12.20 -2.54
CA ARG A 86 34.31 -13.45 -2.62
C ARG A 86 33.95 -14.48 -1.55
N GLN A 87 32.77 -14.38 -0.97
CA GLN A 87 32.22 -15.42 -0.11
C GLN A 87 31.69 -16.53 -1.02
N ARG A 88 32.61 -17.41 -1.50
CA ARG A 88 32.24 -18.62 -2.21
C ARG A 88 31.53 -19.57 -1.24
N THR A 89 30.25 -19.47 -1.12
CA THR A 89 29.44 -20.54 -0.62
C THR A 89 28.91 -21.30 -1.84
N ASN A 90 29.46 -22.47 -2.10
CA ASN A 90 28.82 -23.51 -2.92
C ASN A 90 27.53 -24.00 -2.24
N ASP A 91 27.04 -23.27 -1.27
CA ASP A 91 25.90 -23.66 -0.48
C ASP A 91 24.66 -22.99 -1.08
N PHE A 92 23.76 -23.81 -1.63
CA PHE A 92 22.39 -23.44 -2.00
C PHE A 92 21.56 -22.95 -0.79
N ALA A 93 22.22 -22.51 0.26
CA ALA A 93 21.68 -22.16 1.57
C ALA A 93 20.81 -20.91 1.54
N LEU A 94 20.88 -20.08 0.50
CA LEU A 94 20.08 -18.84 0.39
C LEU A 94 18.58 -19.09 0.46
N LEU A 95 18.11 -20.23 -0.07
CA LEU A 95 16.71 -20.63 0.02
C LEU A 95 16.44 -21.64 1.15
N LYS A 96 17.46 -22.16 1.83
CA LYS A 96 17.30 -23.07 2.97
C LYS A 96 17.08 -22.36 4.30
N SER A 97 17.74 -21.22 4.50
CA SER A 97 17.53 -20.35 5.67
C SER A 97 16.32 -19.43 5.45
N PRO A 98 15.72 -18.82 6.48
CA PRO A 98 14.73 -17.79 6.26
C PRO A 98 15.28 -16.70 5.33
N HIS A 99 14.61 -16.45 4.21
CA HIS A 99 15.06 -15.48 3.21
C HIS A 99 14.89 -14.05 3.74
N PRO A 100 15.91 -13.17 3.66
CA PRO A 100 15.76 -11.77 4.08
C PRO A 100 14.80 -11.03 3.15
N ASP A 101 13.84 -10.30 3.71
CA ASP A 101 13.06 -9.40 2.87
C ASP A 101 13.89 -8.18 2.46
N LEU A 102 13.83 -7.84 1.17
CA LEU A 102 14.53 -6.72 0.54
C LEU A 102 13.58 -5.73 -0.15
N ALA A 103 12.28 -6.02 -0.18
CA ALA A 103 11.29 -5.22 -0.87
C ALA A 103 10.60 -4.20 0.05
N ASN A 104 10.23 -4.63 1.25
CA ASN A 104 9.37 -3.85 2.12
C ASN A 104 10.15 -3.00 3.13
N PRO A 105 9.73 -1.74 3.37
CA PRO A 105 10.25 -0.93 4.48
C PRO A 105 9.67 -1.41 5.83
N PRO A 106 10.40 -1.22 6.97
CA PRO A 106 10.17 -1.98 8.19
C PRO A 106 9.03 -1.47 9.09
N VAL A 107 8.65 -0.18 9.03
CA VAL A 107 7.82 0.43 10.07
C VAL A 107 6.42 -0.20 10.13
N TYR A 108 5.76 -0.39 9.00
CA TYR A 108 4.43 -0.95 9.00
C TYR A 108 4.39 -2.43 9.42
N PRO A 109 5.24 -3.33 8.88
CA PRO A 109 5.32 -4.71 9.37
C PRO A 109 5.67 -4.82 10.87
N VAL A 110 6.54 -3.96 11.39
CA VAL A 110 6.87 -3.94 12.83
C VAL A 110 5.67 -3.54 13.69
N LEU A 111 4.90 -2.53 13.26
CA LEU A 111 3.67 -2.13 13.97
C LEU A 111 2.62 -3.24 13.94
N LEU A 112 2.42 -3.89 12.79
CA LEU A 112 1.53 -5.03 12.69
C LEU A 112 2.00 -6.21 13.56
N ALA A 113 3.31 -6.46 13.63
CA ALA A 113 3.87 -7.49 14.51
C ALA A 113 3.57 -7.19 15.99
N GLY A 114 3.64 -5.92 16.39
CA GLY A 114 3.20 -5.48 17.71
C GLY A 114 1.73 -5.77 17.96
N LEU A 115 0.88 -5.47 16.98
CA LEU A 115 -0.56 -5.76 17.03
C LEU A 115 -0.82 -7.29 17.17
N MET A 116 -0.09 -8.11 16.40
CA MET A 116 -0.21 -9.57 16.43
C MET A 116 0.24 -10.20 17.75
N LYS A 117 1.09 -9.51 18.53
CA LYS A 117 1.47 -9.96 19.88
C LYS A 117 0.45 -9.61 20.95
N VAL A 118 -0.37 -8.59 20.72
CA VAL A 118 -1.33 -8.06 21.71
C VAL A 118 -2.73 -8.64 21.51
N LEU A 119 -3.15 -8.81 20.24
CA LEU A 119 -4.48 -9.30 19.89
C LEU A 119 -4.47 -10.81 19.57
N PRO A 120 -5.58 -11.52 19.81
CA PRO A 120 -5.72 -12.94 19.50
C PRO A 120 -5.94 -13.14 17.98
N PHE A 121 -4.87 -13.42 17.24
CA PHE A 121 -4.94 -13.75 15.83
C PHE A 121 -5.21 -15.24 15.64
N GLU A 122 -6.26 -15.59 14.91
CA GLU A 122 -6.63 -16.96 14.54
C GLU A 122 -6.22 -17.25 13.11
N TRP A 123 -5.19 -18.08 12.95
CA TRP A 123 -4.58 -18.35 11.64
C TRP A 123 -5.27 -19.47 10.85
N GLU A 124 -6.13 -20.24 11.49
CA GLU A 124 -6.83 -21.34 10.85
C GLU A 124 -8.17 -20.86 10.28
N ILE A 125 -8.41 -21.17 9.02
CA ILE A 125 -9.70 -20.92 8.38
C ILE A 125 -10.61 -22.09 8.78
N PRO A 126 -11.75 -21.82 9.44
CA PRO A 126 -12.69 -22.89 9.80
C PRO A 126 -13.16 -23.65 8.57
N GLY A 127 -13.13 -24.97 8.64
CA GLY A 127 -13.66 -25.83 7.56
C GLY A 127 -15.15 -25.59 7.38
N GLY A 128 -15.58 -25.17 6.20
CA GLY A 128 -16.99 -24.94 5.86
C GLY A 128 -17.16 -24.64 4.38
N ILE A 129 -18.39 -24.71 3.90
CA ILE A 129 -18.72 -24.49 2.48
C ILE A 129 -18.64 -23.00 2.12
N VAL A 130 -18.77 -22.10 3.11
CA VAL A 130 -18.81 -20.64 2.89
C VAL A 130 -17.65 -19.99 3.62
N PHE A 131 -16.76 -19.37 2.85
CA PHE A 131 -15.70 -18.49 3.37
C PHE A 131 -16.11 -17.04 3.14
N LEU A 132 -16.23 -16.26 4.19
CA LEU A 132 -16.61 -14.85 4.11
C LEU A 132 -15.48 -13.91 4.50
N ARG A 133 -14.81 -14.19 5.62
CA ARG A 133 -13.81 -13.27 6.20
C ARG A 133 -12.69 -14.05 6.87
N TYR A 134 -11.48 -13.54 6.71
CA TYR A 134 -10.31 -14.03 7.41
C TYR A 134 -10.04 -13.13 8.62
N GLN A 135 -10.15 -13.69 9.82
CA GLN A 135 -10.08 -12.93 11.09
C GLN A 135 -8.80 -12.09 11.22
N PRO A 136 -7.59 -12.55 10.85
CA PRO A 136 -6.38 -11.73 10.89
C PRO A 136 -6.48 -10.43 10.08
N GLU A 137 -7.08 -10.50 8.90
CA GLU A 137 -7.25 -9.33 8.03
C GLU A 137 -8.27 -8.34 8.58
N VAL A 138 -9.32 -8.82 9.23
CA VAL A 138 -10.30 -7.98 9.92
C VAL A 138 -9.65 -7.16 11.03
N LEU A 139 -8.77 -7.78 11.83
CA LEU A 139 -8.04 -7.07 12.90
C LEU A 139 -7.09 -6.00 12.34
N ILE A 140 -6.41 -6.30 11.23
CA ILE A 140 -5.54 -5.33 10.55
C ILE A 140 -6.37 -4.18 9.93
N ALA A 141 -7.54 -4.49 9.35
CA ALA A 141 -8.45 -3.48 8.83
C ALA A 141 -8.94 -2.53 9.94
N PHE A 142 -9.33 -3.05 11.10
CA PHE A 142 -9.70 -2.22 12.26
C PHE A 142 -8.55 -1.30 12.72
N PHE A 143 -7.32 -1.79 12.71
CA PHE A 143 -6.16 -0.96 12.99
C PHE A 143 -6.01 0.20 11.99
N ASN A 144 -6.14 -0.08 10.69
CA ASN A 144 -6.07 0.94 9.65
C ASN A 144 -7.27 1.92 9.71
N GLN A 145 -8.46 1.46 10.07
CA GLN A 145 -9.62 2.32 10.31
C GLN A 145 -9.40 3.25 11.51
N ALA A 146 -8.75 2.77 12.59
CA ALA A 146 -8.37 3.63 13.70
C ALA A 146 -7.39 4.74 13.27
N LEU A 147 -6.43 4.43 12.39
CA LEU A 147 -5.54 5.43 11.78
C LEU A 147 -6.32 6.41 10.88
N PHE A 148 -7.30 5.94 10.14
CA PHE A 148 -8.18 6.80 9.35
C PHE A 148 -8.98 7.77 10.24
N PHE A 149 -9.50 7.32 11.38
CA PHE A 149 -10.18 8.20 12.33
C PHE A 149 -9.22 9.24 12.94
N ALA A 150 -7.98 8.87 13.19
CA ALA A 150 -6.94 9.82 13.60
C ALA A 150 -6.67 10.88 12.51
N ALA A 151 -6.66 10.47 11.23
CA ALA A 151 -6.53 11.40 10.10
C ALA A 151 -7.74 12.35 9.99
N ILE A 152 -8.97 11.86 10.15
CA ILE A 152 -10.20 12.67 10.19
C ILE A 152 -10.12 13.75 11.29
N LEU A 153 -9.70 13.36 12.50
CA LEU A 153 -9.52 14.29 13.61
C LEU A 153 -8.42 15.32 13.35
N ALA A 154 -7.30 14.88 12.73
CA ALA A 154 -6.19 15.77 12.37
C ALA A 154 -6.62 16.80 11.32
N VAL A 155 -7.39 16.40 10.29
CA VAL A 155 -7.95 17.29 9.27
C VAL A 155 -8.89 18.32 9.89
N PHE A 156 -9.78 17.90 10.79
CA PHE A 156 -10.65 18.82 11.50
C PHE A 156 -9.86 19.91 12.27
N ARG A 157 -8.86 19.47 13.05
CA ARG A 157 -8.03 20.38 13.83
C ARG A 157 -7.21 21.32 12.95
N LEU A 158 -6.67 20.78 11.85
CA LEU A 158 -5.86 21.55 10.90
C LEU A 158 -6.71 22.56 10.14
N GLY A 159 -7.88 22.16 9.62
CA GLY A 159 -8.82 23.03 8.93
C GLY A 159 -9.29 24.18 9.81
N ARG A 160 -9.62 23.88 11.09
CA ARG A 160 -10.00 24.92 12.08
C ARG A 160 -8.85 25.88 12.43
N ARG A 161 -7.61 25.40 12.36
CA ARG A 161 -6.44 26.23 12.64
C ARG A 161 -6.06 27.15 11.45
N LEU A 162 -6.19 26.64 10.24
CA LEU A 162 -5.82 27.35 9.01
C LEU A 162 -6.91 28.30 8.53
N PHE A 163 -8.16 27.92 8.66
CA PHE A 163 -9.34 28.67 8.23
C PHE A 163 -10.26 28.89 9.44
N ASP A 164 -11.46 28.31 9.38
CA ASP A 164 -12.51 28.44 10.37
C ASP A 164 -13.21 27.11 10.65
N ALA A 165 -14.27 27.16 11.47
CA ALA A 165 -15.03 25.96 11.83
C ALA A 165 -15.86 25.41 10.65
N ALA A 166 -16.33 26.24 9.73
CA ALA A 166 -17.12 25.80 8.58
C ALA A 166 -16.26 25.00 7.60
N VAL A 167 -15.09 25.54 7.22
CA VAL A 167 -14.11 24.83 6.38
C VAL A 167 -13.65 23.54 7.04
N ALA A 168 -13.41 23.55 8.36
CA ALA A 168 -13.03 22.35 9.10
C ALA A 168 -14.10 21.27 9.03
N TRP A 169 -15.37 21.59 9.19
CA TRP A 169 -16.46 20.62 9.07
C TRP A 169 -16.63 20.11 7.64
N ILE A 170 -16.61 20.98 6.63
CA ILE A 170 -16.76 20.59 5.23
C ILE A 170 -15.64 19.64 4.83
N SER A 171 -14.37 20.01 5.06
CA SER A 171 -13.22 19.18 4.71
C SER A 171 -13.22 17.83 5.43
N THR A 172 -13.64 17.81 6.70
CA THR A 172 -13.72 16.59 7.51
C THR A 172 -14.85 15.67 7.04
N LEU A 173 -16.03 16.22 6.72
CA LEU A 173 -17.16 15.44 6.21
C LEU A 173 -16.85 14.86 4.83
N VAL A 174 -16.20 15.63 3.95
CA VAL A 174 -15.76 15.12 2.65
C VAL A 174 -14.72 14.01 2.81
N LEU A 175 -13.77 14.15 3.75
CA LEU A 175 -12.81 13.08 4.04
C LEU A 175 -13.49 11.83 4.61
N ALA A 176 -14.41 12.00 5.56
CA ALA A 176 -15.17 10.90 6.16
C ALA A 176 -16.11 10.22 5.16
N GLY A 177 -16.59 10.93 4.14
CA GLY A 177 -17.41 10.41 3.05
C GLY A 177 -16.64 10.04 1.79
N SER A 178 -15.29 10.06 1.83
CA SER A 178 -14.47 9.70 0.66
C SER A 178 -14.36 8.19 0.51
N GLU A 179 -14.95 7.63 -0.55
CA GLU A 179 -14.88 6.21 -0.88
C GLU A 179 -13.43 5.71 -0.97
N LEU A 180 -12.55 6.48 -1.59
CA LEU A 180 -11.15 6.13 -1.76
C LEU A 180 -10.45 5.88 -0.41
N PHE A 181 -10.68 6.74 0.60
CA PHE A 181 -10.10 6.56 1.92
C PHE A 181 -10.67 5.35 2.67
N TRP A 182 -11.95 5.05 2.48
CA TRP A 182 -12.56 3.84 3.05
C TRP A 182 -11.97 2.58 2.43
N ARG A 183 -11.79 2.52 1.10
CA ARG A 183 -11.13 1.40 0.43
C ARG A 183 -9.73 1.17 0.98
N PHE A 184 -8.93 2.23 1.12
CA PHE A 184 -7.60 2.12 1.73
C PHE A 184 -7.63 1.72 3.20
N SER A 185 -8.66 2.13 3.95
CA SER A 185 -8.76 1.82 5.38
C SER A 185 -8.98 0.33 5.66
N VAL A 186 -9.55 -0.42 4.73
CA VAL A 186 -9.79 -1.87 4.87
C VAL A 186 -8.82 -2.72 4.05
N SER A 187 -7.97 -2.11 3.23
CA SER A 187 -7.09 -2.82 2.28
C SER A 187 -5.91 -3.58 2.91
N GLY A 188 -5.56 -3.28 4.15
CA GLY A 188 -4.34 -3.82 4.80
C GLY A 188 -3.05 -3.11 4.41
N LEU A 189 -3.10 -2.09 3.54
CA LEU A 189 -1.93 -1.31 3.10
C LEU A 189 -1.47 -0.31 4.16
N SER A 190 -0.21 0.11 4.05
CA SER A 190 0.40 1.12 4.93
C SER A 190 -0.08 2.55 4.69
N THR A 191 -0.99 2.77 3.73
CA THR A 191 -1.43 4.09 3.26
C THR A 191 -2.02 4.95 4.39
N MET A 192 -2.85 4.38 5.28
CA MET A 192 -3.43 5.16 6.38
C MET A 192 -2.37 5.63 7.37
N LEU A 193 -1.34 4.82 7.64
CA LEU A 193 -0.21 5.22 8.47
C LEU A 193 0.58 6.35 7.83
N THR A 194 0.87 6.27 6.54
CA THR A 194 1.59 7.33 5.81
C THR A 194 0.80 8.64 5.78
N VAL A 195 -0.52 8.61 5.64
CA VAL A 195 -1.40 9.79 5.74
C VAL A 195 -1.31 10.44 7.13
N VAL A 196 -1.32 9.65 8.21
CA VAL A 196 -1.18 10.17 9.57
C VAL A 196 0.19 10.82 9.78
N ILE A 197 1.27 10.19 9.31
CA ILE A 197 2.64 10.74 9.37
C ILE A 197 2.73 12.05 8.57
N TYR A 198 2.13 12.10 7.39
CA TYR A 198 2.07 13.31 6.55
C TYR A 198 1.32 14.45 7.26
N LEU A 199 0.18 14.18 7.85
CA LEU A 199 -0.57 15.17 8.62
C LEU A 199 0.19 15.66 9.85
N ALA A 200 0.96 14.80 10.52
CA ALA A 200 1.85 15.18 11.61
C ALA A 200 2.99 16.11 11.10
N LEU A 201 3.58 15.79 9.94
CA LEU A 201 4.57 16.64 9.28
C LEU A 201 3.99 18.01 8.95
N VAL A 202 2.83 18.06 8.30
CA VAL A 202 2.14 19.34 7.97
C VAL A 202 1.84 20.14 9.24
N TRP A 203 1.37 19.48 10.29
CA TRP A 203 1.12 20.13 11.58
C TRP A 203 2.40 20.75 12.16
N CYS A 204 3.53 20.04 12.09
CA CYS A 204 4.85 20.53 12.49
C CYS A 204 5.23 21.81 11.71
N LEU A 205 5.10 21.80 10.38
CA LEU A 205 5.42 22.94 9.52
C LEU A 205 4.51 24.15 9.79
N VAL A 206 3.21 23.94 10.00
CA VAL A 206 2.26 25.01 10.35
C VAL A 206 2.60 25.64 11.69
N LEU A 207 2.96 24.83 12.70
CA LEU A 207 3.43 25.35 14.00
C LEU A 207 4.69 26.20 13.87
N MET A 208 5.67 25.71 13.12
CA MET A 208 6.94 26.44 12.89
C MET A 208 6.69 27.77 12.20
N GLU A 209 5.84 27.77 11.17
CA GLU A 209 5.50 28.97 10.41
C GLU A 209 4.83 30.04 11.30
N GLN A 210 3.81 29.65 12.07
CA GLN A 210 3.11 30.56 12.98
C GLN A 210 4.02 31.11 14.08
N CYS A 211 4.80 30.23 14.73
CA CYS A 211 5.74 30.67 15.77
C CYS A 211 6.86 31.58 15.24
N SER A 212 7.27 31.39 13.97
CA SER A 212 8.25 32.26 13.32
C SER A 212 7.74 33.67 13.12
N ARG A 213 6.48 33.85 12.73
CA ARG A 213 5.85 35.15 12.57
C ARG A 213 5.65 35.89 13.90
N GLU A 214 5.28 35.14 14.92
CA GLU A 214 5.00 35.69 16.24
C GLU A 214 6.27 35.95 17.07
N SER A 215 7.46 35.56 16.58
CA SER A 215 8.77 35.68 17.25
C SER A 215 8.78 35.10 18.69
N ARG A 216 7.92 34.15 19.00
CA ARG A 216 7.65 33.66 20.36
C ARG A 216 8.59 32.57 20.84
N ARG A 217 9.45 32.01 19.99
CA ARG A 217 10.20 30.77 20.29
C ARG A 217 11.69 30.92 20.06
N SER A 218 12.49 30.21 20.86
CA SER A 218 13.95 30.17 20.77
C SER A 218 14.45 29.42 19.51
N GLY A 219 15.72 29.67 19.14
CA GLY A 219 16.37 28.93 18.05
C GLY A 219 16.42 27.42 18.30
N ALA A 220 16.63 27.00 19.55
CA ALA A 220 16.64 25.59 19.93
C ALA A 220 15.27 24.91 19.68
N TRP A 221 14.16 25.60 19.92
CA TRP A 221 12.84 25.09 19.61
C TRP A 221 12.66 24.84 18.10
N PHE A 222 13.09 25.77 17.25
CA PHE A 222 13.03 25.60 15.79
C PHE A 222 13.93 24.47 15.33
N ALA A 223 15.12 24.29 15.89
CA ALA A 223 15.99 23.16 15.60
C ALA A 223 15.33 21.82 16.01
N GLY A 224 14.70 21.76 17.19
CA GLY A 224 13.94 20.58 17.64
C GLY A 224 12.76 20.23 16.72
N MET A 225 12.01 21.23 16.26
CA MET A 225 10.91 21.02 15.30
C MET A 225 11.42 20.62 13.92
N SER A 226 12.57 21.14 13.48
CA SER A 226 13.21 20.71 12.23
C SER A 226 13.70 19.27 12.32
N LEU A 227 14.28 18.86 13.45
CA LEU A 227 14.66 17.48 13.73
C LEU A 227 13.43 16.55 13.69
N LEU A 228 12.31 16.98 14.31
CA LEU A 228 11.06 16.26 14.25
C LEU A 228 10.54 16.14 12.80
N ALA A 229 10.58 17.22 12.01
CA ALA A 229 10.14 17.19 10.61
C ALA A 229 10.98 16.22 9.77
N GLY A 230 12.31 16.28 9.87
CA GLY A 230 13.21 15.34 9.20
C GLY A 230 13.02 13.91 9.66
N GLY A 231 12.83 13.69 10.97
CA GLY A 231 12.52 12.38 11.55
C GLY A 231 11.18 11.80 11.06
N LEU A 232 10.14 12.64 10.94
CA LEU A 232 8.84 12.22 10.38
C LEU A 232 8.96 11.83 8.90
N VAL A 233 9.76 12.57 8.12
CA VAL A 233 10.02 12.17 6.72
C VAL A 233 10.78 10.84 6.66
N GLY A 234 11.79 10.65 7.54
CA GLY A 234 12.51 9.38 7.67
C GLY A 234 11.61 8.22 8.08
N LEU A 235 10.73 8.42 9.06
CA LEU A 235 9.75 7.43 9.51
C LEU A 235 8.76 7.08 8.39
N GLY A 236 8.31 8.09 7.65
CA GLY A 236 7.46 7.90 6.49
C GLY A 236 8.17 7.13 5.37
N ALA A 237 9.47 7.41 5.12
CA ALA A 237 10.29 6.66 4.17
C ALA A 237 10.46 5.19 4.58
N LEU A 238 10.60 4.92 5.88
CA LEU A 238 10.62 3.57 6.44
C LEU A 238 9.23 2.91 6.54
N THR A 239 8.16 3.66 6.24
CA THR A 239 6.80 3.11 6.05
C THR A 239 6.53 2.85 4.57
N ARG A 240 7.02 3.74 3.69
CA ARG A 240 6.94 3.66 2.23
C ARG A 240 8.08 4.48 1.62
N TYR A 241 8.98 3.87 0.87
CA TYR A 241 10.19 4.54 0.36
C TYR A 241 9.93 5.84 -0.42
N SER A 242 8.86 5.86 -1.23
CA SER A 242 8.45 7.05 -1.99
C SER A 242 8.12 8.27 -1.12
N PHE A 243 7.71 8.07 0.15
CA PHE A 243 7.46 9.16 1.09
C PHE A 243 8.74 9.95 1.42
N GLY A 244 9.91 9.31 1.35
CA GLY A 244 11.20 9.94 1.64
C GLY A 244 11.50 11.16 0.76
N TRP A 245 10.95 11.21 -0.43
CA TRP A 245 11.12 12.34 -1.34
C TRP A 245 10.46 13.63 -0.84
N LEU A 246 9.56 13.55 0.16
CA LEU A 246 9.03 14.74 0.84
C LEU A 246 10.10 15.53 1.61
N ILE A 247 11.32 15.00 1.75
CA ILE A 247 12.45 15.82 2.27
C ILE A 247 12.70 17.02 1.37
N VAL A 248 12.53 16.91 0.05
CA VAL A 248 12.75 18.00 -0.91
C VAL A 248 11.81 19.19 -0.65
N PRO A 249 10.46 19.03 -0.61
CA PRO A 249 9.58 20.15 -0.27
C PRO A 249 9.76 20.67 1.15
N VAL A 250 10.18 19.85 2.12
CA VAL A 250 10.52 20.31 3.49
C VAL A 250 11.74 21.22 3.47
N LEU A 251 12.82 20.83 2.79
CA LEU A 251 14.02 21.66 2.65
C LEU A 251 13.73 22.95 1.86
N ALA A 252 12.92 22.86 0.80
CA ALA A 252 12.46 24.04 0.05
C ALA A 252 11.67 25.00 0.96
N PHE A 253 10.76 24.47 1.79
CA PHE A 253 9.98 25.26 2.74
C PHE A 253 10.88 25.99 3.76
N PHE A 254 11.88 25.30 4.32
CA PHE A 254 12.82 25.93 5.26
C PHE A 254 13.71 26.96 4.58
N SER A 255 14.21 26.69 3.38
CA SER A 255 15.06 27.62 2.64
C SER A 255 14.34 28.90 2.24
N LEU A 256 13.08 28.81 1.85
CA LEU A 256 12.30 29.96 1.37
C LEU A 256 11.75 30.83 2.51
N TYR A 257 11.33 30.22 3.63
CA TYR A 257 10.54 30.94 4.64
C TYR A 257 11.25 31.20 5.97
N PHE A 258 12.48 30.66 6.17
CA PHE A 258 13.25 30.84 7.40
C PHE A 258 14.64 31.45 7.12
N ALA A 259 14.70 32.58 6.43
CA ALA A 259 15.90 33.17 5.87
C ALA A 259 17.10 33.26 6.85
N GLN A 260 16.87 33.66 8.12
CA GLN A 260 17.94 33.80 9.13
C GLN A 260 18.49 32.46 9.64
N ARG A 261 17.74 31.37 9.52
CA ARG A 261 18.07 30.05 10.10
C ARG A 261 18.05 28.91 9.06
N ARG A 262 17.84 29.25 7.79
CA ARG A 262 17.62 28.28 6.70
C ARG A 262 18.66 27.16 6.68
N VAL A 263 19.94 27.46 6.77
CA VAL A 263 21.02 26.48 6.69
C VAL A 263 20.93 25.48 7.84
N VAL A 264 20.78 26.01 9.07
CA VAL A 264 20.71 25.16 10.27
C VAL A 264 19.47 24.25 10.23
N LEU A 265 18.30 24.78 9.86
CA LEU A 265 17.07 24.01 9.81
C LEU A 265 17.14 22.95 8.71
N CYS A 266 17.65 23.27 7.53
CA CYS A 266 17.84 22.31 6.45
C CYS A 266 18.83 21.20 6.83
N LEU A 267 19.96 21.54 7.43
CA LEU A 267 20.95 20.57 7.89
C LEU A 267 20.41 19.65 8.98
N VAL A 268 19.72 20.20 9.98
CA VAL A 268 19.13 19.42 11.07
C VAL A 268 18.06 18.47 10.55
N ALA A 269 17.17 18.92 9.65
CA ALA A 269 16.16 18.06 9.04
C ALA A 269 16.79 16.95 8.20
N LEU A 270 17.80 17.28 7.37
CA LEU A 270 18.48 16.30 6.52
C LEU A 270 19.23 15.27 7.36
N LEU A 271 19.95 15.69 8.40
CA LEU A 271 20.66 14.79 9.31
C LEU A 271 19.69 13.87 10.06
N ALA A 272 18.55 14.40 10.53
CA ALA A 272 17.51 13.60 11.18
C ALA A 272 16.92 12.55 10.22
N PHE A 273 16.63 12.96 8.99
CA PHE A 273 16.14 12.06 7.93
C PHE A 273 17.15 10.93 7.66
N VAL A 274 18.41 11.28 7.42
CA VAL A 274 19.47 10.29 7.14
C VAL A 274 19.70 9.38 8.36
N ALA A 275 19.71 9.92 9.57
CA ALA A 275 19.92 9.13 10.79
C ALA A 275 18.82 8.08 11.01
N VAL A 276 17.55 8.38 10.65
CA VAL A 276 16.44 7.42 10.71
C VAL A 276 16.55 6.36 9.63
N LEU A 277 16.96 6.74 8.41
CA LEU A 277 17.02 5.83 7.27
C LEU A 277 18.26 4.93 7.26
N ALA A 278 19.41 5.44 7.74
CA ALA A 278 20.71 4.82 7.61
C ALA A 278 20.81 3.39 8.18
N PRO A 279 20.28 3.05 9.37
CA PRO A 279 20.36 1.69 9.89
C PRO A 279 19.69 0.67 8.97
N TRP A 280 18.56 1.05 8.39
CA TRP A 280 17.83 0.19 7.46
C TRP A 280 18.54 0.05 6.10
N SER A 281 19.01 1.17 5.55
CA SER A 281 19.80 1.15 4.32
C SER A 281 21.10 0.36 4.48
N ALA A 282 21.77 0.46 5.62
CA ALA A 282 22.96 -0.35 5.94
C ALA A 282 22.62 -1.87 6.00
N ARG A 283 21.49 -2.22 6.61
CA ARG A 283 21.00 -3.62 6.61
C ARG A 283 20.78 -4.13 5.19
N ASN A 284 20.09 -3.37 4.34
CA ASN A 284 19.82 -3.77 2.96
C ASN A 284 21.10 -3.88 2.14
N TYR A 285 22.03 -2.93 2.32
CA TYR A 285 23.32 -2.95 1.65
C TYR A 285 24.14 -4.20 2.03
N ASN A 286 24.13 -4.59 3.29
CA ASN A 286 24.85 -5.79 3.75
C ASN A 286 24.30 -7.08 3.13
N TRP A 287 23.01 -7.14 2.79
CA TRP A 287 22.39 -8.30 2.18
C TRP A 287 22.46 -8.31 0.65
N SER A 288 22.23 -7.18 0.03
CA SER A 288 22.00 -7.08 -1.43
C SER A 288 22.97 -6.19 -2.18
N GLY A 289 23.85 -5.46 -1.47
CA GLY A 289 24.70 -4.44 -2.08
C GLY A 289 23.96 -3.19 -2.56
N THR A 290 22.66 -3.05 -2.22
CA THR A 290 21.82 -1.91 -2.60
C THR A 290 21.21 -1.25 -1.36
N LEU A 291 21.07 0.09 -1.37
CA LEU A 291 20.60 0.83 -0.19
C LEU A 291 19.10 0.62 0.10
N LEU A 292 18.29 0.39 -0.94
CA LEU A 292 16.84 0.25 -0.83
C LEU A 292 16.34 -1.16 -1.21
N GLY A 293 17.25 -2.12 -1.35
CA GLY A 293 16.90 -3.49 -1.79
C GLY A 293 16.32 -3.50 -3.21
N THR A 294 15.27 -4.29 -3.44
CA THR A 294 14.60 -4.38 -4.74
C THR A 294 13.83 -3.11 -5.10
N ALA A 295 13.38 -2.33 -4.11
CA ALA A 295 12.63 -1.09 -4.35
C ALA A 295 13.40 -0.03 -5.15
N GLY A 296 14.75 -0.09 -5.16
CA GLY A 296 15.58 0.78 -6.00
C GLY A 296 15.39 0.53 -7.50
N TYR A 297 14.89 -0.63 -7.89
CA TYR A 297 14.69 -1.03 -9.27
C TYR A 297 13.30 -0.69 -9.83
N ALA A 298 12.39 -0.18 -9.02
CA ALA A 298 11.06 0.24 -9.48
C ALA A 298 11.10 1.25 -10.65
N VAL A 299 12.18 2.01 -10.78
CA VAL A 299 12.39 2.95 -11.91
C VAL A 299 12.57 2.20 -13.23
N VAL A 300 13.17 0.99 -13.19
CA VAL A 300 13.44 0.13 -14.37
C VAL A 300 12.23 -0.73 -14.72
N GLU A 301 11.43 -1.10 -13.72
CA GLU A 301 10.23 -1.91 -13.89
C GLU A 301 9.19 -1.20 -14.76
N ASP A 302 8.41 -1.96 -15.50
CA ASP A 302 7.41 -1.45 -16.46
C ASP A 302 8.02 -0.53 -17.56
N THR A 303 9.29 -0.78 -17.90
CA THR A 303 9.92 -0.27 -19.12
C THR A 303 9.72 -1.25 -20.27
N PRO A 304 9.99 -0.87 -21.54
CA PRO A 304 9.89 -1.78 -22.68
C PRO A 304 10.73 -3.05 -22.57
N GLN A 305 11.84 -3.01 -21.82
CA GLN A 305 12.73 -4.15 -21.58
C GLN A 305 12.21 -5.08 -20.47
N PHE A 306 11.51 -4.52 -19.49
CA PHE A 306 10.94 -5.24 -18.36
C PHE A 306 9.44 -4.90 -18.17
N PRO A 307 8.57 -5.29 -19.13
CA PRO A 307 7.15 -4.98 -19.05
C PRO A 307 6.46 -5.80 -17.94
N GLY A 308 5.54 -5.15 -17.23
CA GLY A 308 4.77 -5.77 -16.16
C GLY A 308 5.66 -6.26 -15.00
N ASP A 309 5.43 -7.48 -14.55
CA ASP A 309 6.11 -8.13 -13.42
C ASP A 309 7.45 -8.82 -13.78
N GLN A 310 7.91 -8.69 -15.01
CA GLN A 310 9.05 -9.46 -15.51
C GLN A 310 10.34 -9.22 -14.73
N LEU A 311 10.59 -7.98 -14.30
CA LEU A 311 11.81 -7.65 -13.56
C LEU A 311 11.89 -8.39 -12.21
N GLU A 312 10.79 -8.45 -11.47
CA GLU A 312 10.76 -9.15 -10.18
C GLU A 312 10.89 -10.67 -10.31
N ARG A 313 10.48 -11.21 -11.47
CA ARG A 313 10.49 -12.65 -11.77
C ARG A 313 11.77 -13.15 -12.45
N THR A 314 12.70 -12.25 -12.80
CA THR A 314 13.95 -12.63 -13.44
C THR A 314 15.06 -12.93 -12.44
N LEU A 315 15.83 -14.00 -12.71
CA LEU A 315 17.02 -14.41 -11.96
C LEU A 315 18.30 -13.75 -12.51
N GLN A 316 18.28 -13.26 -13.73
CA GLN A 316 19.43 -12.69 -14.43
C GLN A 316 19.02 -11.46 -15.25
N PRO A 317 18.65 -10.33 -14.60
CA PRO A 317 18.25 -9.12 -15.31
C PRO A 317 19.44 -8.50 -16.04
N ASP A 318 19.26 -8.20 -17.32
CA ASP A 318 20.22 -7.41 -18.09
C ASP A 318 19.79 -5.93 -18.14
N PHE A 319 20.42 -5.12 -17.31
CA PHE A 319 20.14 -3.69 -17.23
C PHE A 319 20.85 -2.87 -18.31
N SER A 320 21.74 -3.48 -19.12
CA SER A 320 22.53 -2.77 -20.14
C SER A 320 21.68 -2.31 -21.33
N GLU A 321 20.53 -2.94 -21.56
CA GLU A 321 19.61 -2.61 -22.63
C GLU A 321 18.68 -1.43 -22.31
N VAL A 322 18.60 -0.99 -21.03
CA VAL A 322 17.73 0.12 -20.63
C VAL A 322 18.39 1.46 -20.93
N VAL A 323 17.77 2.25 -21.79
CA VAL A 323 18.28 3.55 -22.23
C VAL A 323 17.52 4.72 -21.60
N LEU A 324 18.12 5.92 -21.65
CA LEU A 324 17.52 7.12 -21.04
C LEU A 324 16.11 7.43 -21.61
N ASP A 325 15.90 7.13 -22.89
CA ASP A 325 14.61 7.36 -23.56
C ASP A 325 13.47 6.56 -22.93
N ASP A 326 13.74 5.36 -22.42
CA ASP A 326 12.76 4.52 -21.74
C ASP A 326 12.25 5.18 -20.45
N TYR A 327 13.15 5.78 -19.65
CA TYR A 327 12.78 6.54 -18.46
C TYR A 327 11.98 7.80 -18.79
N LEU A 328 12.37 8.52 -19.84
CA LEU A 328 11.64 9.72 -20.28
C LEU A 328 10.25 9.36 -20.79
N ARG A 329 10.13 8.29 -21.56
CA ARG A 329 8.85 7.77 -22.02
C ARG A 329 7.96 7.36 -20.86
N LYS A 330 8.50 6.59 -19.91
CA LYS A 330 7.79 6.20 -18.68
C LYS A 330 7.30 7.43 -17.89
N LEU A 331 8.17 8.43 -17.71
CA LEU A 331 7.83 9.67 -17.01
C LEU A 331 6.67 10.40 -17.71
N VAL A 332 6.73 10.59 -19.03
CA VAL A 332 5.71 11.34 -19.78
C VAL A 332 4.37 10.62 -19.76
N VAL A 333 4.35 9.32 -20.07
CA VAL A 333 3.12 8.53 -20.13
C VAL A 333 2.45 8.47 -18.76
N ASN A 334 3.20 8.13 -17.73
CA ASN A 334 2.65 8.00 -16.38
C ASN A 334 2.25 9.36 -15.78
N THR A 335 2.99 10.44 -16.08
CA THR A 335 2.58 11.79 -15.65
C THR A 335 1.24 12.18 -16.29
N ALA A 336 1.03 11.91 -17.58
CA ALA A 336 -0.25 12.18 -18.23
C ALA A 336 -1.39 11.40 -17.57
N ASP A 337 -1.20 10.12 -17.28
CA ASP A 337 -2.19 9.27 -16.60
C ASP A 337 -2.51 9.78 -15.18
N LEU A 338 -1.49 10.19 -14.41
CA LEU A 338 -1.67 10.75 -13.06
C LEU A 338 -2.56 12.00 -13.06
N PHE A 339 -2.32 12.92 -13.99
CA PHE A 339 -3.10 14.17 -14.05
C PHE A 339 -4.48 13.97 -14.68
N GLN A 340 -4.65 13.04 -15.59
CA GLN A 340 -5.93 12.76 -16.25
C GLN A 340 -6.85 11.85 -15.42
N ASN A 341 -6.31 10.86 -14.76
CA ASN A 341 -7.08 9.79 -14.14
C ASN A 341 -7.01 9.76 -12.60
N GLU A 342 -5.86 10.02 -12.00
CA GLU A 342 -5.70 9.85 -10.55
C GLU A 342 -5.98 11.14 -9.77
N LEU A 343 -5.40 12.27 -10.17
CA LEU A 343 -5.60 13.54 -9.46
C LEU A 343 -7.08 13.98 -9.39
N PRO A 344 -7.91 13.89 -10.44
CA PRO A 344 -9.32 14.21 -10.35
C PRO A 344 -10.09 13.32 -9.38
N LYS A 345 -9.71 12.04 -9.25
CA LYS A 345 -10.40 11.08 -8.37
C LYS A 345 -10.14 11.31 -6.88
N LEU A 346 -9.10 12.04 -6.50
CA LEU A 346 -8.70 12.21 -5.10
C LEU A 346 -9.81 12.73 -4.20
N GLY A 347 -10.70 13.57 -4.70
CA GLY A 347 -11.77 14.17 -3.90
C GLY A 347 -13.16 14.05 -4.54
N GLY A 348 -13.46 12.94 -5.21
CA GLY A 348 -14.71 12.78 -5.93
C GLY A 348 -14.86 13.79 -7.09
N SER A 349 -13.77 14.33 -7.59
CA SER A 349 -13.60 15.33 -8.63
C SER A 349 -14.02 16.76 -8.25
N TRP A 350 -15.06 16.95 -7.45
CA TRP A 350 -15.60 18.28 -7.12
C TRP A 350 -14.67 19.10 -6.23
N ILE A 351 -14.28 18.56 -5.08
CA ILE A 351 -13.42 19.30 -4.14
C ILE A 351 -12.02 19.53 -4.72
N THR A 352 -11.52 18.60 -5.55
CA THR A 352 -10.28 18.76 -6.29
C THR A 352 -10.40 19.90 -7.32
N GLY A 353 -11.55 20.03 -7.99
CA GLY A 353 -11.84 21.15 -8.88
C GLY A 353 -11.79 22.50 -8.15
N PHE A 354 -12.43 22.61 -6.98
CA PHE A 354 -12.35 23.82 -6.15
C PHE A 354 -10.92 24.10 -5.66
N PHE A 355 -10.15 23.08 -5.34
CA PHE A 355 -8.73 23.24 -5.01
C PHE A 355 -7.95 23.83 -6.18
N LEU A 356 -8.10 23.29 -7.41
CA LEU A 356 -7.39 23.77 -8.59
C LEU A 356 -7.76 25.23 -8.91
N VAL A 357 -9.03 25.60 -8.82
CA VAL A 357 -9.47 27.00 -8.96
C VAL A 357 -8.88 27.86 -7.83
N GLY A 358 -8.82 27.34 -6.61
CA GLY A 358 -8.23 28.02 -5.46
C GLY A 358 -6.72 28.30 -5.59
N LEU A 359 -6.02 27.60 -6.49
CA LEU A 359 -4.61 27.91 -6.79
C LEU A 359 -4.44 29.27 -7.48
N LEU A 360 -5.44 29.74 -8.19
CA LEU A 360 -5.43 31.03 -8.90
C LEU A 360 -5.74 32.21 -7.96
N VAL A 361 -6.33 31.96 -6.79
CA VAL A 361 -6.74 33.01 -5.85
C VAL A 361 -5.65 33.28 -4.81
N PRO A 362 -5.19 34.53 -4.65
CA PRO A 362 -4.26 34.89 -3.59
C PRO A 362 -4.95 34.88 -2.23
N PHE A 363 -4.40 34.11 -1.28
CA PHE A 363 -4.85 34.18 0.12
C PHE A 363 -4.20 35.37 0.84
N VAL A 364 -4.99 36.15 1.56
CA VAL A 364 -4.52 37.26 2.39
C VAL A 364 -3.66 36.73 3.55
N ASN A 365 -3.99 35.54 4.09
CA ASN A 365 -3.20 34.91 5.14
C ASN A 365 -1.93 34.30 4.56
N GLN A 366 -0.77 34.86 4.92
CA GLN A 366 0.53 34.41 4.44
C GLN A 366 0.84 32.95 4.81
N ALA A 367 0.34 32.45 5.95
CA ALA A 367 0.53 31.04 6.34
C ALA A 367 -0.09 30.09 5.33
N LEU A 368 -1.28 30.44 4.85
CA LEU A 368 -1.98 29.67 3.80
C LEU A 368 -1.18 29.68 2.49
N GLY A 369 -0.67 30.86 2.08
CA GLY A 369 0.15 30.98 0.88
C GLY A 369 1.44 30.13 0.96
N ARG A 370 2.14 30.14 2.10
CA ARG A 370 3.36 29.35 2.31
C ARG A 370 3.08 27.84 2.33
N LEU A 371 2.03 27.41 3.02
CA LEU A 371 1.63 26.01 3.04
C LEU A 371 1.14 25.54 1.67
N ARG A 372 0.46 26.41 0.91
CA ARG A 372 0.08 26.11 -0.49
C ARG A 372 1.31 25.87 -1.36
N MET A 373 2.38 26.67 -1.21
CA MET A 373 3.64 26.43 -1.93
C MET A 373 4.27 25.09 -1.53
N PHE A 374 4.27 24.75 -0.23
CA PHE A 374 4.70 23.42 0.20
C PHE A 374 3.89 22.31 -0.47
N LEU A 375 2.55 22.44 -0.51
CA LEU A 375 1.66 21.47 -1.16
C LEU A 375 1.94 21.35 -2.66
N LEU A 376 2.16 22.45 -3.37
CA LEU A 376 2.48 22.45 -4.81
C LEU A 376 3.83 21.80 -5.10
N VAL A 377 4.86 22.12 -4.32
CA VAL A 377 6.17 21.47 -4.45
C VAL A 377 6.07 19.98 -4.13
N SER A 378 5.29 19.61 -3.10
CA SER A 378 5.02 18.21 -2.78
C SER A 378 4.29 17.50 -3.92
N LEU A 379 3.28 18.13 -4.52
CA LEU A 379 2.56 17.58 -5.66
C LEU A 379 3.49 17.32 -6.86
N LEU A 380 4.35 18.29 -7.19
CA LEU A 380 5.31 18.14 -8.28
C LEU A 380 6.30 17.00 -8.00
N VAL A 381 6.91 16.99 -6.81
CA VAL A 381 7.90 15.97 -6.43
C VAL A 381 7.26 14.59 -6.42
N LEU A 382 6.11 14.43 -5.76
CA LEU A 382 5.43 13.13 -5.67
C LEU A 382 4.88 12.66 -7.02
N ALA A 383 4.44 13.57 -7.90
CA ALA A 383 4.02 13.20 -9.25
C ALA A 383 5.20 12.62 -10.06
N VAL A 384 6.37 13.24 -10.00
CA VAL A 384 7.59 12.73 -10.67
C VAL A 384 8.01 11.38 -10.06
N VAL A 385 8.01 11.27 -8.74
CA VAL A 385 8.38 10.03 -8.02
C VAL A 385 7.43 8.89 -8.37
N GLN A 386 6.13 9.15 -8.38
CA GLN A 386 5.12 8.14 -8.74
C GLN A 386 5.21 7.77 -10.22
N ALA A 387 5.40 8.75 -11.11
CA ALA A 387 5.49 8.48 -12.55
C ALA A 387 6.70 7.61 -12.91
N LEU A 388 7.85 7.85 -12.29
CA LEU A 388 9.06 7.04 -12.49
C LEU A 388 9.03 5.72 -11.72
N GLY A 389 8.44 5.70 -10.52
CA GLY A 389 8.40 4.52 -9.66
C GLY A 389 7.17 3.63 -9.87
N ARG A 390 6.34 3.88 -10.89
CA ARG A 390 5.17 3.05 -11.21
C ARG A 390 5.61 1.68 -11.69
N THR A 391 4.97 0.64 -11.14
CA THR A 391 5.23 -0.76 -11.46
C THR A 391 3.94 -1.45 -11.94
N HIS A 392 3.97 -2.75 -12.17
CA HIS A 392 2.79 -3.57 -12.52
C HIS A 392 1.67 -3.48 -11.46
N LEU A 393 2.01 -3.20 -10.19
CA LEU A 393 1.06 -3.16 -9.08
C LEU A 393 -0.07 -2.14 -9.30
N SER A 394 0.19 -1.07 -10.02
CA SER A 394 -0.84 -0.08 -10.40
C SER A 394 -1.91 -0.64 -11.33
N THR A 395 -1.56 -1.62 -12.16
CA THR A 395 -2.47 -2.26 -13.11
C THR A 395 -3.19 -3.44 -12.49
N ASP A 396 -2.56 -4.16 -11.58
CA ASP A 396 -3.10 -5.36 -10.92
C ASP A 396 -4.23 -5.01 -9.95
N SER A 397 -4.15 -3.86 -9.29
CA SER A 397 -5.14 -3.43 -8.30
C SER A 397 -5.58 -1.97 -8.52
N PRO A 398 -6.28 -1.65 -9.63
CA PRO A 398 -6.62 -0.27 -9.98
C PRO A 398 -7.62 0.38 -9.01
N GLU A 399 -8.39 -0.40 -8.27
CA GLU A 399 -9.35 0.11 -7.28
C GLU A 399 -8.68 0.60 -6.00
N VAL A 400 -7.58 -0.05 -5.61
CA VAL A 400 -6.79 0.26 -4.42
C VAL A 400 -5.33 0.28 -4.82
N ASN A 401 -4.97 1.26 -5.66
CA ASN A 401 -3.60 1.41 -6.16
C ASN A 401 -2.66 1.77 -4.99
N SER A 402 -1.88 0.78 -4.55
CA SER A 402 -0.91 0.95 -3.47
C SER A 402 0.17 1.97 -3.81
N GLU A 403 0.46 2.18 -5.09
CA GLU A 403 1.48 3.12 -5.57
C GLU A 403 1.00 4.56 -5.64
N ASN A 404 -0.30 4.82 -5.44
CA ASN A 404 -0.84 6.18 -5.43
C ASN A 404 -0.35 6.96 -4.21
N VAL A 405 0.80 7.67 -4.36
CA VAL A 405 1.33 8.55 -3.31
C VAL A 405 0.63 9.91 -3.25
N LEU A 406 -0.11 10.30 -4.30
CA LEU A 406 -0.85 11.57 -4.30
C LEU A 406 -1.96 11.59 -3.26
N ILE A 407 -2.44 10.43 -2.82
CA ILE A 407 -3.42 10.33 -1.73
C ILE A 407 -2.94 10.99 -0.43
N LEU A 408 -1.62 11.09 -0.20
CA LEU A 408 -1.06 11.79 0.96
C LEU A 408 -1.45 13.28 0.96
N LEU A 409 -1.59 13.87 -0.22
CA LEU A 409 -1.93 15.29 -0.39
C LEU A 409 -3.42 15.57 -0.28
N ALA A 410 -4.27 14.54 -0.45
CA ALA A 410 -5.72 14.68 -0.47
C ALA A 410 -6.30 15.41 0.76
N PRO A 411 -5.85 15.17 2.01
CA PRO A 411 -6.33 15.92 3.17
C PRO A 411 -6.14 17.44 3.06
N LEU A 412 -4.99 17.89 2.53
CA LEU A 412 -4.75 19.32 2.29
C LEU A 412 -5.56 19.83 1.10
N ILE A 413 -5.66 19.05 0.03
CA ILE A 413 -6.51 19.37 -1.12
C ILE A 413 -7.95 19.60 -0.65
N PHE A 414 -8.46 18.78 0.26
CA PHE A 414 -9.81 18.94 0.82
C PHE A 414 -9.94 20.20 1.66
N ILE A 415 -8.95 20.53 2.49
CA ILE A 415 -8.96 21.75 3.30
C ILE A 415 -8.95 22.99 2.39
N TYR A 416 -8.08 23.05 1.39
CA TYR A 416 -8.00 24.19 0.46
C TYR A 416 -9.22 24.26 -0.47
N GLY A 417 -9.71 23.13 -0.95
CA GLY A 417 -10.93 23.05 -1.76
C GLY A 417 -12.16 23.52 -0.99
N ALA A 418 -12.31 23.08 0.27
CA ALA A 418 -13.37 23.56 1.15
C ALA A 418 -13.23 25.05 1.48
N GLY A 419 -11.99 25.54 1.65
CA GLY A 419 -11.71 26.98 1.83
C GLY A 419 -12.11 27.80 0.62
N MET A 420 -11.81 27.34 -0.60
CA MET A 420 -12.22 28.00 -1.83
C MET A 420 -13.74 27.96 -2.02
N TYR A 421 -14.38 26.82 -1.76
CA TYR A 421 -15.83 26.71 -1.75
C TYR A 421 -16.47 27.73 -0.78
N SER A 422 -15.95 27.81 0.45
CA SER A 422 -16.46 28.77 1.46
C SER A 422 -16.32 30.20 0.98
N LEU A 423 -15.17 30.56 0.39
CA LEU A 423 -14.94 31.91 -0.16
C LEU A 423 -15.97 32.27 -1.25
N LEU A 424 -16.23 31.35 -2.17
CA LEU A 424 -17.24 31.58 -3.24
C LEU A 424 -18.66 31.62 -2.68
N SER A 425 -18.97 30.76 -1.70
CA SER A 425 -20.28 30.76 -1.04
C SER A 425 -20.54 32.04 -0.27
N ASP A 426 -19.49 32.71 0.27
CA ASP A 426 -19.62 34.02 0.94
C ASP A 426 -19.94 35.17 -0.03
N GLN A 427 -19.52 35.03 -1.30
CA GLN A 427 -19.84 36.01 -2.34
C GLN A 427 -21.29 35.88 -2.83
N LEU A 428 -21.93 34.72 -2.64
CA LEU A 428 -23.35 34.53 -2.91
C LEU A 428 -24.15 35.19 -1.78
N ASN A 429 -24.78 36.34 -2.06
CA ASN A 429 -25.63 37.06 -1.10
C ASN A 429 -26.89 36.24 -0.79
N LEU A 430 -26.72 35.13 -0.08
CA LEU A 430 -27.85 34.28 0.30
C LEU A 430 -28.64 34.94 1.43
N PRO A 431 -29.99 35.10 1.26
CA PRO A 431 -30.81 35.92 2.16
C PRO A 431 -30.94 35.29 3.57
N PHE A 432 -30.72 33.99 3.72
CA PHE A 432 -30.89 33.29 5.01
C PHE A 432 -29.68 32.40 5.35
N PRO A 433 -29.23 32.38 6.63
CA PRO A 433 -28.14 31.50 7.05
C PRO A 433 -28.43 30.01 6.84
N GLN A 434 -29.72 29.60 6.93
CA GLN A 434 -30.13 28.21 6.69
C GLN A 434 -29.89 27.77 5.26
N LEU A 435 -30.09 28.67 4.29
CA LEU A 435 -29.84 28.41 2.86
C LEU A 435 -28.36 28.15 2.60
N ARG A 436 -27.47 28.88 3.27
CA ARG A 436 -26.03 28.66 3.19
C ARG A 436 -25.64 27.27 3.74
N GLN A 437 -26.24 26.87 4.87
CA GLN A 437 -26.02 25.52 5.43
C GLN A 437 -26.53 24.42 4.50
N LEU A 438 -27.70 24.64 3.87
CA LEU A 438 -28.25 23.70 2.89
C LEU A 438 -27.34 23.53 1.68
N VAL A 439 -26.85 24.65 1.10
CA VAL A 439 -25.91 24.60 -0.06
C VAL A 439 -24.63 23.93 0.32
N ALA A 440 -24.07 24.13 1.52
CA ALA A 440 -22.91 23.44 2.01
C ALA A 440 -23.18 21.93 2.20
N GLY A 441 -24.36 21.56 2.70
CA GLY A 441 -24.78 20.17 2.81
C GLY A 441 -24.89 19.48 1.45
N ILE A 442 -25.47 20.15 0.45
CA ILE A 442 -25.56 19.65 -0.93
C ILE A 442 -24.14 19.46 -1.51
N PHE A 443 -23.25 20.43 -1.32
CA PHE A 443 -21.85 20.31 -1.78
C PHE A 443 -21.13 19.10 -1.19
N VAL A 444 -21.26 18.87 0.12
CA VAL A 444 -20.72 17.70 0.79
C VAL A 444 -21.34 16.41 0.24
N LEU A 445 -22.67 16.38 0.10
CA LEU A 445 -23.40 15.21 -0.43
C LEU A 445 -22.94 14.85 -1.85
N VAL A 446 -22.79 15.83 -2.72
CA VAL A 446 -22.30 15.65 -4.10
C VAL A 446 -20.84 15.18 -4.10
N SER A 447 -20.00 15.74 -3.22
CA SER A 447 -18.59 15.30 -3.08
C SER A 447 -18.47 13.88 -2.56
N CYS A 448 -19.42 13.40 -1.74
CA CYS A 448 -19.50 12.06 -1.20
C CYS A 448 -20.33 11.08 -2.06
N ALA A 449 -20.81 11.51 -3.23
CA ALA A 449 -21.66 10.69 -4.09
C ALA A 449 -21.05 9.32 -4.44
N PRO A 450 -19.74 9.17 -4.75
CA PRO A 450 -19.15 7.86 -4.99
C PRO A 450 -19.39 6.89 -3.83
N MET A 451 -19.17 7.34 -2.58
CA MET A 451 -19.42 6.54 -1.39
C MET A 451 -20.89 6.14 -1.24
N ILE A 452 -21.81 7.08 -1.53
CA ILE A 452 -23.24 6.81 -1.44
C ILE A 452 -23.63 5.74 -2.46
N PHE A 453 -23.16 5.84 -3.70
CA PHE A 453 -23.44 4.84 -4.73
C PHE A 453 -22.84 3.47 -4.39
N THR A 454 -21.65 3.46 -3.78
CA THR A 454 -21.02 2.22 -3.29
C THR A 454 -21.87 1.53 -2.25
N LEU A 455 -22.55 2.28 -1.38
CA LEU A 455 -23.38 1.71 -0.31
C LEU A 455 -24.83 1.41 -0.73
N LEU A 456 -25.26 1.78 -1.95
CA LEU A 456 -26.62 1.47 -2.42
C LEU A 456 -26.73 0.02 -2.92
N PRO A 457 -27.87 -0.67 -2.65
CA PRO A 457 -28.17 -1.97 -3.25
C PRO A 457 -28.57 -1.83 -4.74
N PRO A 458 -28.48 -2.89 -5.58
CA PRO A 458 -28.04 -4.24 -5.22
C PRO A 458 -26.54 -4.44 -5.50
N ARG A 459 -25.85 -5.15 -4.61
CA ARG A 459 -24.51 -5.67 -4.91
C ARG A 459 -24.46 -7.15 -4.62
N GLU A 460 -23.95 -7.91 -5.56
CA GLU A 460 -23.63 -9.32 -5.36
C GLU A 460 -22.42 -9.41 -4.43
N PHE A 461 -22.57 -10.18 -3.37
CA PHE A 461 -21.44 -10.54 -2.52
C PHE A 461 -20.56 -11.51 -3.30
N PRO A 462 -19.29 -11.20 -3.59
CA PRO A 462 -18.42 -12.19 -4.18
C PRO A 462 -18.17 -13.29 -3.14
N LEU A 463 -18.60 -14.52 -3.46
CA LEU A 463 -18.39 -15.71 -2.63
C LEU A 463 -16.93 -16.16 -2.63
N ALA A 464 -16.13 -15.70 -3.60
CA ALA A 464 -14.73 -16.03 -3.74
C ALA A 464 -13.95 -14.82 -4.27
N TYR A 465 -12.65 -14.78 -3.94
CA TYR A 465 -11.74 -13.78 -4.47
C TYR A 465 -11.13 -14.31 -5.77
N PRO A 466 -11.39 -13.68 -6.93
CA PRO A 466 -10.53 -13.93 -8.06
C PRO A 466 -9.14 -13.28 -7.79
N PRO A 467 -8.05 -13.95 -8.14
CA PRO A 467 -7.97 -15.24 -8.80
C PRO A 467 -7.84 -16.43 -7.85
N TYR A 468 -8.00 -16.27 -6.54
CA TYR A 468 -7.70 -17.28 -5.53
C TYR A 468 -8.83 -17.45 -4.51
N PHE A 469 -8.81 -18.61 -3.81
CA PHE A 469 -9.70 -18.92 -2.70
C PHE A 469 -8.89 -19.32 -1.47
N PRO A 470 -8.83 -18.47 -0.41
CA PRO A 470 -7.98 -18.68 0.76
C PRO A 470 -8.06 -20.07 1.42
N PRO A 471 -9.25 -20.70 1.57
CA PRO A 471 -9.33 -22.05 2.15
C PRO A 471 -8.55 -23.11 1.37
N TRP A 472 -8.51 -23.03 0.05
CA TRP A 472 -7.74 -23.99 -0.77
C TRP A 472 -6.25 -23.76 -0.66
N ILE A 473 -5.81 -22.49 -0.63
CA ILE A 473 -4.41 -22.15 -0.42
C ILE A 473 -3.94 -22.69 0.94
N GLN A 474 -4.76 -22.52 1.98
CA GLN A 474 -4.45 -23.06 3.30
C GLN A 474 -4.43 -24.60 3.29
N GLN A 475 -5.36 -25.25 2.60
CA GLN A 475 -5.36 -26.72 2.46
C GLN A 475 -4.14 -27.21 1.71
N PHE A 476 -3.74 -26.56 0.63
CA PHE A 476 -2.51 -26.87 -0.09
C PHE A 476 -1.29 -26.69 0.80
N GLY A 477 -1.21 -25.58 1.56
CA GLY A 477 -0.16 -25.35 2.54
C GLY A 477 -0.08 -26.43 3.62
N ARG A 478 -1.19 -27.05 4.03
CA ARG A 478 -1.21 -28.19 4.98
C ARG A 478 -0.63 -29.48 4.41
N TRP A 479 -0.63 -29.64 3.09
CA TRP A 479 0.00 -30.79 2.43
C TRP A 479 1.52 -30.67 2.33
N MET A 480 2.04 -29.45 2.48
CA MET A 480 3.46 -29.15 2.37
C MET A 480 4.11 -29.02 3.75
N ASP A 481 5.36 -29.39 3.89
CA ASP A 481 6.13 -29.16 5.12
C ASP A 481 6.63 -27.71 5.20
N GLU A 482 6.95 -27.24 6.41
CA GLU A 482 7.42 -25.86 6.63
C GLU A 482 8.75 -25.56 5.92
N ARG A 483 9.57 -26.58 5.64
CA ARG A 483 10.88 -26.44 4.99
C ARG A 483 10.80 -26.56 3.47
N GLU A 484 9.70 -27.03 2.94
CA GLU A 484 9.50 -27.22 1.52
C GLU A 484 9.23 -25.91 0.80
N LEU A 485 9.70 -25.84 -0.46
CA LEU A 485 9.49 -24.69 -1.33
C LEU A 485 8.32 -24.96 -2.27
N VAL A 486 7.44 -23.99 -2.37
CA VAL A 486 6.35 -23.95 -3.35
C VAL A 486 6.68 -22.88 -4.39
N MET A 487 6.44 -23.16 -5.67
CA MET A 487 6.42 -22.13 -6.71
C MET A 487 4.98 -21.75 -7.03
N SER A 488 4.71 -20.46 -7.19
CA SER A 488 3.36 -19.97 -7.46
C SER A 488 3.38 -18.68 -8.27
N ASP A 489 2.34 -18.43 -9.04
CA ASP A 489 2.03 -17.13 -9.64
C ASP A 489 1.47 -16.12 -8.61
N MET A 490 1.10 -16.61 -7.42
CA MET A 490 0.66 -15.81 -6.27
C MET A 490 1.42 -16.16 -4.99
N PRO A 491 2.74 -15.96 -4.95
CA PRO A 491 3.55 -16.34 -3.79
C PRO A 491 3.17 -15.58 -2.51
N TRP A 492 2.67 -14.35 -2.63
CA TRP A 492 2.17 -13.56 -1.48
C TRP A 492 0.97 -14.22 -0.78
N ALA A 493 0.01 -14.75 -1.56
CA ALA A 493 -1.15 -15.44 -0.99
C ALA A 493 -0.75 -16.79 -0.39
N MET A 494 0.20 -17.51 -1.03
CA MET A 494 0.74 -18.75 -0.52
C MET A 494 1.53 -18.52 0.78
N ALA A 495 2.33 -17.47 0.86
CA ALA A 495 3.03 -17.06 2.07
C ALA A 495 2.05 -16.65 3.18
N TRP A 496 0.99 -15.91 2.87
CA TRP A 496 0.04 -15.39 3.86
C TRP A 496 -0.94 -16.46 4.35
N TYR A 497 -1.73 -17.07 3.45
CA TYR A 497 -2.75 -18.05 3.82
C TYR A 497 -2.18 -19.45 4.00
N GLY A 498 -1.29 -19.88 3.08
CA GLY A 498 -0.69 -21.20 3.09
C GLY A 498 0.40 -21.37 4.14
N ARG A 499 0.99 -20.28 4.62
CA ARG A 499 2.07 -20.27 5.63
C ARG A 499 3.26 -21.11 5.19
N ARG A 500 3.60 -21.03 3.90
CA ARG A 500 4.71 -21.79 3.29
C ARG A 500 5.61 -20.85 2.51
N GLN A 501 6.89 -21.19 2.50
CA GLN A 501 7.86 -20.49 1.68
C GLN A 501 7.50 -20.68 0.22
N SER A 502 7.26 -19.57 -0.48
CA SER A 502 6.85 -19.57 -1.87
C SER A 502 7.72 -18.64 -2.70
N VAL A 503 8.22 -19.17 -3.83
CA VAL A 503 8.96 -18.41 -4.83
C VAL A 503 8.01 -18.04 -5.97
N TRP A 504 8.13 -16.81 -6.47
CA TRP A 504 7.37 -16.39 -7.62
C TRP A 504 7.78 -17.18 -8.88
N THR A 505 6.82 -17.51 -9.73
CA THR A 505 7.11 -18.19 -11.01
C THR A 505 8.15 -17.42 -11.79
N THR A 506 9.13 -18.16 -12.30
CA THR A 506 10.14 -17.65 -13.24
C THR A 506 9.48 -17.23 -14.56
N LEU A 507 10.23 -16.57 -15.45
CA LEU A 507 9.67 -16.11 -16.72
C LEU A 507 9.23 -17.28 -17.62
N ASN A 508 9.97 -18.41 -17.59
CA ASN A 508 9.69 -19.56 -18.41
C ASN A 508 9.62 -20.85 -17.58
N VAL A 509 8.88 -21.84 -18.06
CA VAL A 509 8.92 -23.21 -17.51
C VAL A 509 10.23 -23.88 -17.89
N GLN A 510 10.62 -23.76 -19.16
CA GLN A 510 11.86 -24.28 -19.69
C GLN A 510 12.37 -23.34 -20.77
N ASP A 511 13.60 -22.88 -20.65
CA ASP A 511 14.28 -22.12 -21.68
C ASP A 511 15.39 -22.95 -22.34
N GLN A 512 15.54 -22.82 -23.65
CA GLN A 512 16.61 -23.47 -24.41
C GLN A 512 18.02 -22.98 -24.01
N LYS A 513 18.10 -21.78 -23.43
CA LYS A 513 19.35 -21.18 -22.96
C LYS A 513 19.67 -21.44 -21.49
N GLY A 514 18.77 -22.10 -20.73
CA GLY A 514 18.96 -22.44 -19.33
C GLY A 514 18.90 -21.23 -18.37
N HIS A 515 18.26 -20.12 -18.78
CA HIS A 515 18.11 -18.91 -17.99
C HIS A 515 16.65 -18.68 -17.64
N ASP A 516 16.42 -18.20 -16.40
CA ASP A 516 15.11 -17.75 -15.91
C ASP A 516 13.97 -18.77 -16.06
N ASP A 517 14.28 -20.05 -15.81
CA ASP A 517 13.33 -21.14 -15.88
C ASP A 517 13.09 -21.85 -14.54
N PHE A 518 12.09 -22.73 -14.49
CA PHE A 518 11.77 -23.55 -13.33
C PHE A 518 12.98 -24.36 -12.83
N PHE A 519 13.73 -24.99 -13.75
CA PHE A 519 14.84 -25.88 -13.40
C PHE A 519 16.03 -25.11 -12.81
N THR A 520 16.19 -23.85 -13.17
CA THR A 520 17.22 -22.97 -12.58
C THR A 520 16.98 -22.78 -11.07
N VAL A 521 15.73 -22.68 -10.63
CA VAL A 521 15.40 -22.63 -9.20
C VAL A 521 15.47 -24.03 -8.60
N ASN A 522 14.80 -25.01 -9.21
CA ASN A 522 14.66 -26.35 -8.67
C ASN A 522 16.00 -27.07 -8.49
N ASP A 523 16.85 -27.03 -9.49
CA ASP A 523 18.09 -27.82 -9.53
C ASP A 523 19.29 -27.08 -8.92
N LEU A 524 19.32 -25.74 -9.08
CA LEU A 524 20.48 -24.93 -8.70
C LEU A 524 20.31 -24.17 -7.38
N ARG A 525 19.08 -24.01 -6.87
CA ARG A 525 18.83 -23.23 -5.66
C ARG A 525 18.23 -24.06 -4.55
N LYS A 526 16.99 -24.50 -4.73
CA LYS A 526 16.28 -25.36 -3.76
C LYS A 526 15.22 -26.17 -4.50
N PRO A 527 15.10 -27.48 -4.24
CA PRO A 527 14.06 -28.31 -4.83
C PRO A 527 12.67 -27.75 -4.55
N ILE A 528 11.86 -27.68 -5.60
CA ILE A 528 10.47 -27.26 -5.54
C ILE A 528 9.62 -28.51 -5.35
N HIS A 529 8.81 -28.54 -4.28
CA HIS A 529 7.98 -29.68 -3.90
C HIS A 529 6.51 -29.49 -4.29
N GLY A 530 6.11 -28.27 -4.60
CA GLY A 530 4.75 -27.94 -5.03
C GLY A 530 4.72 -26.79 -6.01
N LEU A 531 3.75 -26.84 -6.94
CA LEU A 531 3.45 -25.78 -7.88
C LEU A 531 1.97 -25.42 -7.75
N TYR A 532 1.66 -24.15 -7.61
CA TYR A 532 0.31 -23.62 -7.60
C TYR A 532 0.18 -22.50 -8.60
N LEU A 533 -0.63 -22.71 -9.63
CA LEU A 533 -0.94 -21.73 -10.67
C LEU A 533 -2.42 -21.41 -10.68
N THR A 534 -2.75 -20.15 -10.97
CA THR A 534 -4.11 -19.62 -10.93
C THR A 534 -4.49 -18.95 -12.24
N THR A 535 -5.65 -18.31 -12.24
CA THR A 535 -6.13 -17.52 -13.38
C THR A 535 -5.29 -16.26 -13.65
N LEU A 536 -4.34 -15.90 -12.79
CA LEU A 536 -3.34 -14.87 -13.10
C LEU A 536 -2.41 -15.28 -14.23
N THR A 537 -1.99 -16.56 -14.23
CA THR A 537 -1.17 -17.12 -15.31
C THR A 537 -1.97 -17.25 -16.60
N LEU A 538 -3.28 -17.47 -16.52
CA LEU A 538 -4.15 -17.75 -17.65
C LEU A 538 -5.28 -16.72 -17.73
N ASP A 539 -5.14 -15.67 -18.51
CA ASP A 539 -6.26 -14.79 -18.83
C ASP A 539 -7.10 -15.42 -19.97
N ALA A 540 -8.16 -16.13 -19.59
CA ALA A 540 -9.06 -16.82 -20.52
C ALA A 540 -9.74 -15.90 -21.55
N ARG A 541 -9.68 -14.57 -21.37
CA ARG A 541 -10.26 -13.59 -22.31
C ARG A 541 -9.44 -13.45 -23.59
N PHE A 542 -8.18 -13.85 -23.58
CA PHE A 542 -7.25 -13.66 -24.69
C PHE A 542 -6.64 -14.97 -25.21
N TYR A 543 -7.49 -15.94 -25.50
CA TYR A 543 -7.08 -17.24 -26.05
C TYR A 543 -6.12 -17.13 -27.25
N SER A 544 -6.28 -16.09 -28.09
CA SER A 544 -5.41 -15.82 -29.22
C SER A 544 -3.99 -15.38 -28.84
N GLN A 545 -3.80 -14.84 -27.65
CA GLN A 545 -2.46 -14.46 -27.16
C GLN A 545 -1.73 -15.69 -26.60
N MET A 546 -2.45 -16.63 -25.96
CA MET A 546 -1.88 -17.89 -25.48
C MET A 546 -1.33 -18.74 -26.62
N LEU A 547 -2.01 -18.77 -27.77
CA LEU A 547 -1.56 -19.51 -28.96
C LEU A 547 -0.32 -18.87 -29.62
N ARG A 548 -0.02 -17.61 -29.33
CA ARG A 548 1.17 -16.90 -29.79
C ARG A 548 2.34 -16.98 -28.80
N GLY A 549 2.09 -17.54 -27.59
CA GLY A 549 3.13 -17.70 -26.58
C GLY A 549 4.28 -18.57 -27.06
N ARG A 550 5.49 -18.27 -26.59
CA ARG A 550 6.68 -19.07 -26.86
C ARG A 550 6.54 -20.44 -26.21
N GLU A 551 7.16 -21.47 -26.81
CA GLU A 551 7.29 -22.77 -26.16
C GLU A 551 7.94 -22.60 -24.78
N GLY A 552 7.35 -23.23 -23.75
CA GLY A 552 7.86 -23.15 -22.38
C GLY A 552 7.24 -22.08 -21.50
N THR A 553 6.26 -21.31 -21.97
CA THR A 553 5.53 -20.33 -21.11
C THR A 553 4.61 -21.01 -20.10
N TRP A 554 4.34 -20.31 -19.00
CA TRP A 554 3.49 -20.84 -17.94
C TRP A 554 2.03 -20.98 -18.35
N GLU A 555 1.50 -20.14 -19.25
CA GLU A 555 0.14 -20.23 -19.76
C GLU A 555 -0.09 -21.53 -20.50
N ARG A 556 0.82 -21.91 -21.38
CA ARG A 556 0.76 -23.17 -22.12
C ARG A 556 0.89 -24.37 -21.17
N PHE A 557 1.82 -24.28 -20.23
CA PHE A 557 2.02 -25.30 -19.20
C PHE A 557 0.74 -25.54 -18.38
N LEU A 558 0.04 -24.48 -17.97
CA LEU A 558 -1.21 -24.57 -17.24
C LEU A 558 -2.29 -25.26 -18.07
N LEU A 559 -2.44 -24.91 -19.35
CA LEU A 559 -3.40 -25.57 -20.24
C LEU A 559 -3.10 -27.04 -20.43
N ASP A 560 -1.87 -27.39 -20.75
CA ASP A 560 -1.46 -28.76 -20.96
C ASP A 560 -1.63 -29.60 -19.68
N GLY A 561 -1.33 -29.02 -18.52
CA GLY A 561 -1.52 -29.65 -17.21
C GLY A 561 -2.99 -29.84 -16.81
N LEU A 562 -3.88 -28.92 -17.20
CA LEU A 562 -5.34 -29.04 -16.96
C LEU A 562 -6.01 -30.06 -17.87
N VAL A 563 -5.55 -30.16 -19.13
CA VAL A 563 -6.18 -31.06 -20.13
C VAL A 563 -5.68 -32.48 -19.97
N THR A 564 -4.38 -32.67 -19.78
CA THR A 564 -3.78 -33.99 -19.63
C THR A 564 -2.53 -33.93 -18.74
N THR A 565 -2.48 -34.76 -17.71
CA THR A 565 -1.24 -34.95 -16.92
C THR A 565 -0.06 -35.49 -17.75
N ASN A 566 -0.33 -36.01 -18.95
CA ASN A 566 0.69 -36.47 -19.90
C ASN A 566 1.29 -35.33 -20.76
N GLY A 567 0.71 -34.14 -20.72
CA GLY A 567 1.21 -32.95 -21.45
C GLY A 567 2.35 -32.22 -20.74
N LEU A 568 2.76 -32.67 -19.55
CA LEU A 568 3.86 -32.05 -18.83
C LEU A 568 5.21 -32.35 -19.50
N PRO A 569 6.19 -31.41 -19.48
CA PRO A 569 7.51 -31.61 -20.06
C PRO A 569 8.20 -32.87 -19.53
N ALA A 570 8.92 -33.56 -20.42
CA ALA A 570 9.70 -34.72 -20.02
C ALA A 570 10.72 -34.33 -18.93
N GLY A 571 10.74 -35.09 -17.81
CA GLY A 571 11.63 -34.79 -16.70
C GLY A 571 11.07 -33.80 -15.68
N PHE A 572 9.87 -33.24 -15.86
CA PHE A 572 9.27 -32.34 -14.88
C PHE A 572 8.99 -33.08 -13.56
N PRO A 573 9.50 -32.58 -12.39
CA PRO A 573 9.48 -33.35 -11.16
C PRO A 573 8.10 -33.45 -10.51
N LEU A 574 7.21 -32.50 -10.76
CA LEU A 574 5.88 -32.41 -10.14
C LEU A 574 4.84 -33.04 -11.06
N LYS A 575 4.39 -34.25 -10.74
CA LYS A 575 3.51 -35.05 -11.61
C LYS A 575 2.17 -35.42 -10.97
N HIS A 576 2.01 -35.12 -9.68
CA HIS A 576 0.82 -35.55 -8.94
C HIS A 576 -0.17 -34.42 -8.79
N VAL A 577 -1.40 -34.65 -9.22
CA VAL A 577 -2.54 -33.72 -9.11
C VAL A 577 -3.50 -34.26 -8.05
N PRO A 578 -4.01 -33.44 -7.11
CA PRO A 578 -5.07 -33.87 -6.21
C PRO A 578 -6.31 -34.28 -7.00
N THR A 579 -6.85 -35.47 -6.69
CA THR A 579 -8.07 -35.98 -7.31
C THR A 579 -9.30 -35.42 -6.60
N GLY A 580 -10.35 -35.05 -7.36
CA GLY A 580 -11.64 -34.63 -6.83
C GLY A 580 -11.89 -33.12 -6.84
N GLN A 581 -12.55 -32.60 -5.82
CA GLN A 581 -13.11 -31.23 -5.73
C GLN A 581 -12.10 -30.07 -5.78
N TYR A 582 -10.80 -30.35 -5.87
CA TYR A 582 -9.71 -29.36 -5.79
C TYR A 582 -9.29 -28.78 -7.15
N LEU A 583 -9.84 -29.32 -8.25
CA LEU A 583 -9.61 -28.80 -9.59
C LEU A 583 -10.78 -27.87 -9.95
N ASP A 584 -10.75 -26.63 -9.48
CA ASP A 584 -11.74 -25.65 -9.89
C ASP A 584 -11.14 -24.63 -10.85
N ARG A 585 -11.87 -24.44 -11.95
CA ARG A 585 -11.85 -23.33 -12.91
C ARG A 585 -10.52 -22.56 -13.03
N GLY A 586 -9.54 -23.15 -13.71
CA GLY A 586 -8.32 -22.46 -14.10
C GLY A 586 -7.22 -22.46 -13.03
N GLN A 587 -7.33 -23.31 -12.00
CA GLN A 587 -6.28 -23.50 -11.00
C GLN A 587 -5.61 -24.87 -11.17
N LEU A 588 -4.28 -24.90 -11.06
CA LEU A 588 -3.47 -26.11 -11.16
C LEU A 588 -2.61 -26.28 -9.91
N PHE A 589 -2.78 -27.44 -9.23
CA PHE A 589 -1.91 -27.86 -8.13
C PHE A 589 -1.10 -29.08 -8.56
N LEU A 590 0.19 -28.99 -8.49
CA LEU A 590 1.11 -30.12 -8.72
C LEU A 590 2.00 -30.34 -7.54
N THR A 591 2.29 -31.62 -7.24
CA THR A 591 3.23 -32.00 -6.18
C THR A 591 4.17 -33.10 -6.66
N ASP A 592 5.28 -33.29 -5.96
CA ASP A 592 6.32 -34.30 -6.23
C ASP A 592 5.85 -35.73 -5.92
N TRP A 593 4.95 -35.91 -4.94
CA TRP A 593 4.33 -37.18 -4.59
C TRP A 593 2.89 -36.98 -4.11
N PRO A 594 2.01 -38.03 -4.09
CA PRO A 594 0.62 -37.89 -3.66
C PRO A 594 0.54 -37.56 -2.15
N ARG A 595 0.14 -36.30 -1.82
CA ARG A 595 0.12 -35.78 -0.44
C ARG A 595 -1.28 -35.80 0.19
N TRP A 596 -2.27 -36.24 -0.57
CA TRP A 596 -3.67 -36.35 -0.19
C TRP A 596 -4.05 -37.82 -0.05
N GLY A 597 -4.52 -38.23 1.11
CA GLY A 597 -4.98 -39.59 1.37
C GLY A 597 -4.82 -40.00 2.83
N LYS A 598 -5.58 -40.99 3.26
CA LYS A 598 -5.46 -41.58 4.58
C LYS A 598 -4.21 -42.50 4.58
N GLY A 599 -3.12 -41.97 5.11
CA GLY A 599 -1.86 -42.71 5.24
C GLY A 599 -0.70 -41.98 4.58
N ARG A 600 -0.16 -40.95 5.26
CA ARG A 600 1.12 -40.35 4.92
C ARG A 600 2.21 -41.40 5.13
N THR A 601 2.57 -42.14 4.10
CA THR A 601 3.86 -42.82 4.05
C THR A 601 4.78 -41.93 3.23
N GLU A 602 5.68 -41.20 3.91
CA GLU A 602 6.80 -40.56 3.22
C GLU A 602 7.52 -41.62 2.37
N PRO A 603 7.82 -41.33 1.11
CA PRO A 603 8.74 -42.18 0.36
C PRO A 603 10.08 -42.16 1.12
N THR A 604 10.49 -43.29 1.60
CA THR A 604 11.87 -43.51 2.11
C THR A 604 12.84 -42.97 1.07
N ARG A 605 13.56 -41.88 1.41
CA ARG A 605 14.62 -41.29 0.60
C ARG A 605 15.83 -42.23 0.60
#